data_a63202ac8f4452dc98d2b51e14191950
#
_entry.id   a63202ac8f4452dc98d2b51e14191950
#
_cell.length_a   1.000
_cell.length_b   1.000
_cell.length_c   1.000
_cell.angle_alpha   90.00
_cell.angle_beta   90.00
_cell.angle_gamma   90.00
#
_symmetry.space_group_name_H-M   'P 1'
#
loop_
_entity.id
_entity.type
_entity.pdbx_description
1 polymer ?
#
loop_
_entity_poly.entity_id
_entity_poly.type
_entity_poly.pdbx_seq_one_letter_code
_entity_poly.pdbx_strand_id
1 'polypeptide(L)'
;MFAVWNDHVGNGITTKDVHHRVYPALQTLAVKCWTGKKTQLPYAEFNEKRQKLSEAPGVNELGRLGEKGSVVLQQATVAPNSKLGAEEIGYDYAVSFTLDGKQEDKGTVLFKSKNATFYLADPKEGKLGFEREGYLNTFNYRVEPGKTVTLTIEGNNRMTRLLVDGKVKEQLDPKPLYVVRDQDRAHYQVEGASPYEPIVYQPTEKINYQRTLVFPLAQAGQFKSAVKNLKVTVQ
;
A
#
# COMPACT_ATOMS: atom_id res chain seq x y z
N MET A 1 -9.36 22.93 -17.27
CA MET A 1 -10.37 21.99 -16.73
C MET A 1 -9.61 20.87 -16.05
N PHE A 2 -10.05 20.45 -14.87
CA PHE A 2 -9.49 19.32 -14.14
C PHE A 2 -10.62 18.35 -13.83
N ALA A 3 -10.45 17.08 -14.13
CA ALA A 3 -11.44 16.06 -13.87
C ALA A 3 -10.77 14.85 -13.20
N VAL A 4 -11.44 14.23 -12.24
CA VAL A 4 -11.04 13.00 -11.59
C VAL A 4 -11.98 11.91 -12.07
N TRP A 5 -11.46 11.01 -12.86
CA TRP A 5 -12.22 9.88 -13.41
C TRP A 5 -11.84 8.63 -12.61
N ASN A 6 -12.76 8.17 -11.77
CA ASN A 6 -12.55 7.02 -10.90
C ASN A 6 -13.20 5.73 -11.42
N ASP A 7 -13.86 5.78 -12.56
CA ASP A 7 -14.52 4.67 -13.23
C ASP A 7 -13.55 3.59 -13.75
N HIS A 8 -12.26 3.91 -13.78
CA HIS A 8 -11.20 3.00 -14.22
C HIS A 8 -10.26 2.55 -13.09
N VAL A 9 -10.59 2.86 -11.85
CA VAL A 9 -9.80 2.42 -10.69
C VAL A 9 -10.34 1.09 -10.19
N GLY A 10 -9.58 0.05 -10.45
CA GLY A 10 -9.86 -1.28 -9.91
C GLY A 10 -9.35 -1.45 -8.49
N ASN A 11 -9.53 -2.60 -8.03
CA ASN A 11 -9.22 -3.26 -6.78
C ASN A 11 -8.21 -2.62 -5.84
N GLY A 12 -8.63 -2.42 -4.60
CA GLY A 12 -7.76 -2.01 -3.52
C GLY A 12 -7.30 -0.58 -3.60
N ILE A 13 -7.95 0.28 -4.39
CA ILE A 13 -7.73 1.71 -4.39
C ILE A 13 -8.69 2.35 -3.40
N THR A 14 -8.13 2.94 -2.36
CA THR A 14 -8.87 3.67 -1.34
C THR A 14 -9.03 5.12 -1.72
N THR A 15 -9.87 5.84 -0.99
CA THR A 15 -9.96 7.31 -1.05
C THR A 15 -8.58 7.97 -0.88
N LYS A 16 -7.73 7.42 -0.01
CA LYS A 16 -6.35 7.88 0.21
C LYS A 16 -5.50 7.80 -1.05
N ASP A 17 -5.61 6.71 -1.79
CA ASP A 17 -4.88 6.54 -3.06
C ASP A 17 -5.33 7.53 -4.12
N VAL A 18 -6.63 7.80 -4.18
CA VAL A 18 -7.19 8.82 -5.07
C VAL A 18 -6.63 10.19 -4.70
N HIS A 19 -6.66 10.55 -3.42
CA HIS A 19 -6.09 11.80 -2.92
C HIS A 19 -4.60 11.92 -3.27
N HIS A 20 -3.80 10.89 -3.03
CA HIS A 20 -2.37 10.89 -3.36
C HIS A 20 -2.10 11.20 -4.84
N ARG A 21 -2.96 10.73 -5.73
CA ARG A 21 -2.84 10.98 -7.18
C ARG A 21 -3.33 12.35 -7.59
N VAL A 22 -4.38 12.84 -6.93
CA VAL A 22 -5.10 14.06 -7.32
C VAL A 22 -4.46 15.31 -6.74
N TYR A 23 -4.06 15.30 -5.46
CA TYR A 23 -3.58 16.49 -4.78
C TYR A 23 -2.35 17.14 -5.40
N PRO A 24 -1.33 16.43 -5.87
CA PRO A 24 -0.20 17.07 -6.55
C PRO A 24 -0.62 17.88 -7.78
N ALA A 25 -1.59 17.38 -8.54
CA ALA A 25 -2.12 18.04 -9.71
C ALA A 25 -3.00 19.25 -9.33
N LEU A 26 -3.83 19.11 -8.30
CA LEU A 26 -4.66 20.20 -7.77
C LEU A 26 -3.82 21.36 -7.25
N GLN A 27 -2.77 21.07 -6.49
CA GLN A 27 -1.85 22.09 -5.98
C GLN A 27 -1.15 22.83 -7.12
N THR A 28 -0.74 22.11 -8.17
CA THR A 28 -0.16 22.72 -9.37
C THR A 28 -1.18 23.61 -10.08
N LEU A 29 -2.40 23.15 -10.21
CA LEU A 29 -3.50 23.92 -10.82
C LEU A 29 -3.80 25.18 -10.01
N ALA A 30 -3.88 25.06 -8.67
CA ALA A 30 -4.13 26.19 -7.78
C ALA A 30 -3.06 27.29 -7.95
N VAL A 31 -1.78 26.92 -7.97
CA VAL A 31 -0.71 27.89 -8.22
C VAL A 31 -0.86 28.57 -9.57
N LYS A 32 -1.15 27.83 -10.63
CA LYS A 32 -1.34 28.38 -11.97
C LYS A 32 -2.57 29.29 -12.07
N CYS A 33 -3.66 28.94 -11.41
CA CYS A 33 -4.86 29.78 -11.37
C CYS A 33 -4.60 31.09 -10.60
N TRP A 34 -3.83 31.02 -9.51
CA TRP A 34 -3.52 32.18 -8.69
C TRP A 34 -2.50 33.14 -9.33
N THR A 35 -1.45 32.57 -9.93
CA THR A 35 -0.34 33.33 -10.50
C THR A 35 -0.53 33.72 -11.97
N GLY A 36 -1.54 33.22 -12.63
CA GLY A 36 -1.82 33.50 -14.05
C GLY A 36 -0.89 32.73 -15.02
N LYS A 37 -0.67 33.29 -16.21
CA LYS A 37 -0.03 32.61 -17.33
C LYS A 37 1.44 32.20 -17.11
N LYS A 38 2.14 32.86 -16.19
CA LYS A 38 3.58 32.60 -15.94
C LYS A 38 3.84 32.50 -14.44
N THR A 39 3.95 31.29 -13.93
CA THR A 39 4.63 31.10 -12.65
C THR A 39 6.14 31.10 -12.90
N GLN A 40 6.88 31.89 -12.14
CA GLN A 40 8.35 31.88 -12.18
C GLN A 40 8.95 30.82 -11.26
N LEU A 41 8.10 30.07 -10.54
CA LEU A 41 8.55 29.03 -9.61
C LEU A 41 8.92 27.76 -10.40
N PRO A 42 10.20 27.32 -10.40
CA PRO A 42 10.61 26.07 -11.01
C PRO A 42 9.87 24.88 -10.38
N TYR A 43 9.58 23.86 -11.17
CA TYR A 43 8.81 22.70 -10.68
C TYR A 43 9.50 22.01 -9.50
N ALA A 44 10.83 21.90 -9.51
CA ALA A 44 11.57 21.28 -8.42
C ALA A 44 11.34 22.01 -7.09
N GLU A 45 11.44 23.32 -7.09
CA GLU A 45 11.19 24.16 -5.91
C GLU A 45 9.72 24.11 -5.47
N PHE A 46 8.79 24.15 -6.43
CA PHE A 46 7.37 23.94 -6.14
C PHE A 46 7.12 22.58 -5.49
N ASN A 47 7.72 21.52 -6.02
CA ASN A 47 7.55 20.16 -5.53
C ASN A 47 8.10 19.99 -4.10
N GLU A 48 9.22 20.60 -3.80
CA GLU A 48 9.78 20.63 -2.44
C GLU A 48 8.87 21.36 -1.45
N LYS A 49 8.37 22.54 -1.84
CA LYS A 49 7.46 23.33 -1.01
C LYS A 49 6.13 22.61 -0.76
N ARG A 50 5.52 22.00 -1.80
CA ARG A 50 4.24 21.32 -1.65
C ARG A 50 4.32 20.10 -0.74
N GLN A 51 5.45 19.41 -0.68
CA GLN A 51 5.65 18.26 0.20
C GLN A 51 5.61 18.65 1.69
N LYS A 52 5.88 19.92 1.99
CA LYS A 52 5.81 20.47 3.36
C LYS A 52 4.39 20.92 3.74
N LEU A 53 3.48 21.00 2.79
CA LEU A 53 2.09 21.37 3.05
C LEU A 53 1.26 20.12 3.38
N SER A 54 0.41 20.22 4.39
CA SER A 54 -0.64 19.23 4.60
C SER A 54 -1.67 19.32 3.48
N GLU A 55 -2.25 18.22 3.12
CA GLU A 55 -3.21 18.14 2.02
C GLU A 55 -4.55 18.78 2.35
N ALA A 56 -4.97 18.69 3.60
CA ALA A 56 -6.08 19.44 4.17
C ALA A 56 -5.97 19.41 5.70
N PRO A 57 -6.55 20.37 6.43
CA PRO A 57 -6.60 20.34 7.89
C PRO A 57 -7.26 19.05 8.38
N GLY A 58 -6.54 18.29 9.20
CA GLY A 58 -7.03 17.02 9.75
C GLY A 58 -6.93 15.81 8.82
N VAL A 59 -6.43 15.98 7.59
CA VAL A 59 -6.31 14.91 6.61
C VAL A 59 -4.84 14.62 6.32
N ASN A 60 -4.16 13.96 7.23
CA ASN A 60 -2.91 13.28 6.91
C ASN A 60 -3.21 11.83 6.52
N GLU A 61 -4.04 11.66 5.49
CA GLU A 61 -4.52 10.34 5.08
C GLU A 61 -3.45 9.53 4.32
N LEU A 62 -2.36 10.15 3.91
CA LEU A 62 -1.34 9.50 3.10
C LEU A 62 -0.30 8.73 3.93
N GLY A 63 -0.48 8.69 5.25
CA GLY A 63 0.49 8.03 6.12
C GLY A 63 1.88 8.66 6.07
N ARG A 64 1.97 9.95 5.79
CA ARG A 64 3.22 10.72 5.86
C ARG A 64 3.60 10.95 7.31
N LEU A 65 4.24 9.97 7.88
CA LEU A 65 4.61 9.97 9.30
C LEU A 65 5.97 10.63 9.57
N GLY A 66 6.66 11.11 8.55
CA GLY A 66 7.96 11.73 8.73
C GLY A 66 8.65 12.09 7.42
N GLU A 67 9.84 12.66 7.54
CA GLU A 67 10.72 12.93 6.41
C GLU A 67 11.43 11.66 5.94
N LYS A 68 11.86 11.63 4.69
CA LYS A 68 12.65 10.53 4.12
C LYS A 68 13.85 10.19 5.04
N GLY A 69 14.02 8.90 5.31
CA GLY A 69 15.04 8.37 6.18
C GLY A 69 14.70 8.40 7.69
N SER A 70 13.58 9.03 8.08
CA SER A 70 13.19 9.06 9.48
C SER A 70 12.66 7.72 9.98
N VAL A 71 12.91 7.40 11.25
CA VAL A 71 12.31 6.29 11.96
C VAL A 71 11.03 6.78 12.62
N VAL A 72 9.89 6.27 12.18
CA VAL A 72 8.58 6.71 12.67
C VAL A 72 8.01 5.80 13.76
N LEU A 73 8.51 4.56 13.83
CA LEU A 73 8.15 3.60 14.87
C LEU A 73 9.32 2.66 15.13
N GLN A 74 9.62 2.42 16.41
CA GLN A 74 10.59 1.42 16.82
C GLN A 74 10.14 0.77 18.12
N GLN A 75 10.09 -0.57 18.14
CA GLN A 75 9.74 -1.35 19.32
C GLN A 75 10.65 -2.58 19.41
N ALA A 76 11.23 -2.81 20.59
CA ALA A 76 12.08 -3.98 20.83
C ALA A 76 11.29 -5.29 20.76
N THR A 77 10.05 -5.29 21.24
CA THR A 77 9.13 -6.45 21.22
C THR A 77 7.73 -5.99 20.93
N VAL A 78 7.02 -6.70 20.08
CA VAL A 78 5.62 -6.46 19.78
C VAL A 78 4.77 -7.52 20.47
N ALA A 79 3.96 -7.10 21.45
CA ALA A 79 3.04 -8.00 22.11
C ALA A 79 1.77 -8.20 21.25
N PRO A 80 1.18 -9.40 21.24
CA PRO A 80 -0.11 -9.62 20.61
C PRO A 80 -1.17 -8.65 21.13
N ASN A 81 -2.04 -8.19 20.26
CA ASN A 81 -3.13 -7.23 20.53
C ASN A 81 -2.68 -5.84 21.04
N SER A 82 -1.39 -5.53 21.01
CA SER A 82 -0.88 -4.22 21.43
C SER A 82 -1.15 -3.12 20.40
N LYS A 83 -1.32 -1.88 20.86
CA LYS A 83 -1.33 -0.70 20.00
C LYS A 83 0.09 -0.37 19.56
N LEU A 84 0.26 0.06 18.31
CA LEU A 84 1.59 0.35 17.74
C LEU A 84 1.91 1.84 17.70
N GLY A 85 0.90 2.71 17.77
CA GLY A 85 1.10 4.16 17.88
C GLY A 85 1.03 4.93 16.55
N ALA A 86 0.85 4.24 15.44
CA ALA A 86 0.56 4.85 14.14
C ALA A 86 -0.63 4.13 13.52
N GLU A 87 -1.41 4.79 12.69
CA GLU A 87 -2.54 4.13 12.00
C GLU A 87 -2.04 3.31 10.81
N GLU A 88 -1.32 3.95 9.93
CA GLU A 88 -0.80 3.37 8.70
C GLU A 88 0.47 4.10 8.28
N ILE A 89 1.32 3.45 7.50
CA ILE A 89 2.35 4.14 6.72
C ILE A 89 2.11 3.86 5.24
N GLY A 90 2.14 4.91 4.43
CA GLY A 90 1.91 4.80 3.01
C GLY A 90 3.05 5.31 2.18
N TYR A 91 3.13 4.79 1.06
CA TYR A 91 3.93 4.86 -0.12
C TYR A 91 5.41 4.90 0.13
N ASP A 92 6.29 5.16 0.31
CA ASP A 92 7.72 5.15 0.50
C ASP A 92 8.09 4.73 1.93
N TYR A 93 8.04 3.43 2.20
CA TYR A 93 8.30 2.90 3.54
C TYR A 93 9.12 1.61 3.52
N ALA A 94 9.74 1.32 4.67
CA ALA A 94 10.22 0.01 5.03
C ALA A 94 9.75 -0.36 6.44
N VAL A 95 9.13 -1.52 6.56
CA VAL A 95 8.73 -2.13 7.84
C VAL A 95 9.56 -3.39 8.04
N SER A 96 10.47 -3.36 9.00
CA SER A 96 11.36 -4.48 9.31
C SER A 96 11.10 -5.02 10.71
N PHE A 97 11.12 -6.32 10.87
CA PHE A 97 11.01 -6.99 12.16
C PHE A 97 11.66 -8.39 12.14
N THR A 98 12.10 -8.85 13.30
CA THR A 98 12.58 -10.21 13.49
C THR A 98 11.43 -11.09 13.98
N LEU A 99 11.25 -12.24 13.38
CA LEU A 99 10.22 -13.20 13.68
C LEU A 99 10.83 -14.53 14.13
N ASP A 100 10.54 -14.94 15.37
CA ASP A 100 10.79 -16.31 15.82
C ASP A 100 9.52 -17.12 15.49
N GLY A 101 9.55 -17.83 14.38
CA GLY A 101 8.38 -18.48 13.80
C GLY A 101 7.81 -19.60 14.64
N LYS A 102 6.49 -19.60 14.79
CA LYS A 102 5.70 -20.72 15.31
C LYS A 102 4.67 -21.15 14.31
N GLN A 103 4.06 -22.33 14.54
CA GLN A 103 2.93 -22.74 13.72
C GLN A 103 1.76 -21.79 13.95
N GLU A 104 1.38 -21.08 12.90
CA GLU A 104 0.25 -20.17 12.90
C GLU A 104 -0.95 -20.80 12.18
N ASP A 105 -2.13 -20.46 12.64
CA ASP A 105 -3.37 -20.87 11.97
C ASP A 105 -3.67 -19.92 10.80
N LYS A 106 -4.38 -20.43 9.80
CA LYS A 106 -4.85 -19.59 8.71
C LYS A 106 -5.72 -18.45 9.23
N GLY A 107 -5.54 -17.25 8.70
CA GLY A 107 -6.19 -16.03 9.16
C GLY A 107 -5.45 -15.33 10.31
N THR A 108 -4.24 -15.81 10.70
CA THR A 108 -3.46 -15.13 11.74
C THR A 108 -2.99 -13.77 11.29
N VAL A 109 -3.50 -12.73 11.96
CA VAL A 109 -3.17 -11.33 11.71
C VAL A 109 -1.91 -10.93 12.46
N LEU A 110 -0.96 -10.31 11.77
CA LEU A 110 0.22 -9.70 12.39
C LEU A 110 -0.03 -8.23 12.74
N PHE A 111 -0.45 -7.44 11.77
CA PHE A 111 -0.75 -6.02 11.95
C PHE A 111 -2.09 -5.68 11.28
N LYS A 112 -2.80 -4.72 11.84
CA LYS A 112 -4.06 -4.23 11.27
C LYS A 112 -4.24 -2.73 11.49
N SER A 113 -4.99 -2.12 10.60
CA SER A 113 -5.52 -0.76 10.68
C SER A 113 -7.01 -0.77 10.36
N LYS A 114 -7.60 0.41 10.25
CA LYS A 114 -8.99 0.53 9.81
C LYS A 114 -9.21 -0.03 8.38
N ASN A 115 -8.24 0.15 7.50
CA ASN A 115 -8.40 -0.11 6.06
C ASN A 115 -7.58 -1.29 5.54
N ALA A 116 -6.65 -1.82 6.34
CA ALA A 116 -5.74 -2.86 5.88
C ALA A 116 -5.41 -3.86 6.98
N THR A 117 -5.08 -5.08 6.57
CA THR A 117 -4.63 -6.17 7.44
C THR A 117 -3.40 -6.82 6.82
N PHE A 118 -2.36 -7.03 7.61
CA PHE A 118 -1.19 -7.81 7.24
C PHE A 118 -1.19 -9.12 8.00
N TYR A 119 -1.22 -10.23 7.27
CA TYR A 119 -1.31 -11.57 7.82
C TYR A 119 0.06 -12.23 7.92
N LEU A 120 0.34 -12.92 9.04
CA LEU A 120 1.40 -13.95 9.12
C LEU A 120 1.04 -15.19 8.33
N ALA A 121 -0.24 -15.54 8.36
CA ALA A 121 -0.81 -16.66 7.61
C ALA A 121 -2.17 -16.23 7.08
N ASP A 122 -2.26 -15.92 5.79
CA ASP A 122 -3.50 -15.48 5.17
C ASP A 122 -4.62 -16.53 5.27
N PRO A 123 -5.90 -16.13 5.18
CA PRO A 123 -7.02 -17.05 5.36
C PRO A 123 -7.18 -18.09 4.25
N LYS A 124 -6.64 -17.85 3.06
CA LYS A 124 -6.78 -18.77 1.92
C LYS A 124 -5.68 -19.82 1.88
N GLU A 125 -4.44 -19.38 1.85
CA GLU A 125 -3.30 -20.25 1.63
C GLU A 125 -2.41 -20.41 2.85
N GLY A 126 -2.52 -19.56 3.88
CA GLY A 126 -1.63 -19.55 5.04
C GLY A 126 -0.24 -19.01 4.71
N LYS A 127 -0.14 -18.11 3.77
CA LYS A 127 1.07 -17.37 3.40
C LYS A 127 1.08 -15.98 4.01
N LEU A 128 2.24 -15.34 4.01
CA LEU A 128 2.33 -13.91 4.28
C LEU A 128 1.41 -13.16 3.30
N GLY A 129 0.49 -12.38 3.83
CA GLY A 129 -0.53 -11.78 3.01
C GLY A 129 -0.89 -10.36 3.44
N PHE A 130 -1.45 -9.64 2.52
CA PHE A 130 -1.85 -8.26 2.70
C PHE A 130 -3.27 -8.10 2.15
N GLU A 131 -4.19 -7.70 3.00
CA GLU A 131 -5.58 -7.44 2.60
C GLU A 131 -5.90 -5.97 2.78
N ARG A 132 -6.57 -5.42 1.79
CA ARG A 132 -7.06 -4.07 1.80
C ARG A 132 -8.38 -4.01 1.04
N GLU A 133 -9.42 -3.50 1.69
CA GLU A 133 -10.77 -3.39 1.11
C GLU A 133 -11.29 -4.70 0.47
N GLY A 134 -11.03 -5.86 1.12
CA GLY A 134 -11.44 -7.16 0.62
C GLY A 134 -10.54 -7.77 -0.45
N TYR A 135 -9.47 -7.09 -0.86
CA TYR A 135 -8.50 -7.61 -1.84
C TYR A 135 -7.24 -8.15 -1.17
N LEU A 136 -7.12 -9.46 -1.18
CA LEU A 136 -5.96 -10.16 -0.64
C LEU A 136 -4.85 -10.26 -1.68
N ASN A 137 -3.64 -9.85 -1.27
CA ASN A 137 -2.40 -10.02 -2.01
C ASN A 137 -1.46 -10.86 -1.15
N THR A 138 -0.97 -11.97 -1.66
CA THR A 138 -0.09 -12.88 -0.93
C THR A 138 1.30 -12.88 -1.53
N PHE A 139 2.31 -12.94 -0.66
CA PHE A 139 3.65 -13.32 -1.05
C PHE A 139 3.75 -14.85 -1.09
N ASN A 140 4.53 -15.39 -2.00
CA ASN A 140 4.81 -16.81 -2.02
C ASN A 140 5.83 -17.20 -0.92
N TYR A 141 5.47 -16.88 0.31
CA TYR A 141 6.28 -17.09 1.49
C TYR A 141 5.42 -17.57 2.67
N ARG A 142 5.88 -18.61 3.34
CA ARG A 142 5.29 -19.13 4.59
C ARG A 142 6.29 -18.97 5.71
N VAL A 143 5.80 -18.61 6.88
CA VAL A 143 6.59 -18.63 8.10
C VAL A 143 6.87 -20.07 8.47
N GLU A 144 8.15 -20.41 8.67
CA GLU A 144 8.58 -21.73 9.05
C GLU A 144 8.69 -21.81 10.58
N PRO A 145 7.96 -22.76 11.24
CA PRO A 145 8.07 -22.96 12.67
C PRO A 145 9.50 -23.32 13.08
N GLY A 146 9.96 -22.73 14.18
CA GLY A 146 11.30 -22.96 14.73
C GLY A 146 12.42 -22.19 14.04
N LYS A 147 12.12 -21.40 13.02
CA LYS A 147 13.10 -20.52 12.38
C LYS A 147 12.98 -19.09 12.85
N THR A 148 14.12 -18.46 13.07
CA THR A 148 14.23 -17.02 13.28
C THR A 148 14.64 -16.36 11.97
N VAL A 149 13.85 -15.38 11.51
CA VAL A 149 14.10 -14.65 10.26
C VAL A 149 13.86 -13.17 10.46
N THR A 150 14.56 -12.35 9.71
CA THR A 150 14.25 -10.91 9.59
C THR A 150 13.45 -10.69 8.33
N LEU A 151 12.23 -10.21 8.49
CA LEU A 151 11.33 -9.85 7.40
C LEU A 151 11.34 -8.33 7.24
N THR A 152 11.41 -7.87 6.00
CA THR A 152 11.25 -6.47 5.66
C THR A 152 10.25 -6.34 4.52
N ILE A 153 9.22 -5.54 4.74
CA ILE A 153 8.27 -5.15 3.70
C ILE A 153 8.61 -3.73 3.28
N GLU A 154 8.98 -3.57 2.03
CA GLU A 154 9.25 -2.26 1.44
C GLU A 154 8.14 -1.93 0.45
N GLY A 155 7.64 -0.72 0.54
CA GLY A 155 6.69 -0.18 -0.41
C GLY A 155 7.16 1.15 -0.96
N ASN A 156 6.80 1.40 -2.20
CA ASN A 156 6.85 2.72 -2.79
C ASN A 156 5.65 2.90 -3.71
N ASN A 157 5.56 4.05 -4.36
CA ASN A 157 4.46 4.38 -5.26
C ASN A 157 4.33 3.42 -6.48
N ARG A 158 5.22 2.44 -6.63
CA ARG A 158 5.26 1.56 -7.82
C ARG A 158 5.31 0.08 -7.49
N MET A 159 5.72 -0.29 -6.28
CA MET A 159 5.90 -1.69 -5.92
C MET A 159 5.73 -1.91 -4.42
N THR A 160 5.46 -3.16 -4.06
CA THR A 160 5.63 -3.66 -2.70
C THR A 160 6.44 -4.95 -2.79
N ARG A 161 7.49 -5.07 -1.98
CA ARG A 161 8.36 -6.26 -1.99
C ARG A 161 8.64 -6.79 -0.61
N LEU A 162 8.87 -8.09 -0.55
CA LEU A 162 9.31 -8.80 0.64
C LEU A 162 10.80 -9.07 0.56
N LEU A 163 11.52 -8.72 1.62
CA LEU A 163 12.88 -9.18 1.85
C LEU A 163 12.90 -10.17 3.03
N VAL A 164 13.70 -11.20 2.89
CA VAL A 164 13.98 -12.19 3.93
C VAL A 164 15.48 -12.14 4.21
N ASP A 165 15.86 -11.86 5.44
CA ASP A 165 17.26 -11.70 5.87
C ASP A 165 18.05 -10.73 4.94
N GLY A 166 17.42 -9.61 4.60
CA GLY A 166 17.99 -8.56 3.74
C GLY A 166 18.02 -8.87 2.25
N LYS A 167 17.57 -10.04 1.81
CA LYS A 167 17.54 -10.41 0.39
C LYS A 167 16.12 -10.32 -0.16
N VAL A 168 15.95 -9.69 -1.32
CA VAL A 168 14.64 -9.65 -1.99
C VAL A 168 14.19 -11.07 -2.30
N LYS A 169 13.07 -11.45 -1.70
CA LYS A 169 12.42 -12.74 -1.90
C LYS A 169 11.37 -12.68 -3.00
N GLU A 170 10.58 -11.61 -3.00
CA GLU A 170 9.49 -11.44 -3.94
C GLU A 170 9.08 -9.98 -4.06
N GLN A 171 8.61 -9.62 -5.22
CA GLN A 171 7.94 -8.35 -5.48
C GLN A 171 6.51 -8.64 -5.94
N LEU A 172 5.53 -7.95 -5.37
CA LEU A 172 4.16 -8.05 -5.83
C LEU A 172 4.05 -7.39 -7.20
N ASP A 173 3.82 -8.20 -8.19
CA ASP A 173 3.66 -7.74 -9.56
C ASP A 173 2.34 -6.99 -9.76
N PRO A 174 2.32 -6.03 -10.68
CA PRO A 174 1.09 -5.39 -11.11
C PRO A 174 0.12 -6.43 -11.65
N LYS A 175 -1.14 -6.40 -11.20
CA LYS A 175 -2.15 -7.24 -11.86
C LYS A 175 -2.52 -6.65 -13.23
N PRO A 176 -2.66 -7.48 -14.24
CA PRO A 176 -3.10 -7.01 -15.53
C PRO A 176 -4.54 -6.49 -15.45
N LEU A 177 -4.75 -5.32 -16.01
CA LEU A 177 -6.06 -4.78 -16.31
C LEU A 177 -6.34 -5.06 -17.79
N TYR A 178 -7.47 -5.67 -18.07
CA TYR A 178 -7.89 -5.95 -19.43
C TYR A 178 -8.92 -4.91 -19.86
N VAL A 179 -8.69 -4.28 -20.99
CA VAL A 179 -9.70 -3.45 -21.65
C VAL A 179 -10.55 -4.36 -22.52
N VAL A 180 -11.83 -4.39 -22.23
CA VAL A 180 -12.82 -5.12 -23.03
C VAL A 180 -13.63 -4.08 -23.77
N ARG A 181 -13.64 -4.14 -25.12
CA ARG A 181 -14.47 -3.26 -25.93
C ARG A 181 -15.77 -3.93 -26.28
N ASP A 182 -16.85 -3.24 -25.99
CA ASP A 182 -18.19 -3.59 -26.39
C ASP A 182 -18.78 -2.45 -27.21
N GLN A 183 -19.13 -2.72 -28.45
CA GLN A 183 -19.72 -1.79 -29.41
C GLN A 183 -19.05 -0.41 -29.41
N ASP A 184 -19.40 0.49 -28.48
CA ASP A 184 -18.81 1.81 -28.37
C ASP A 184 -18.32 2.14 -26.95
N ARG A 185 -18.23 1.15 -26.07
CA ARG A 185 -17.81 1.33 -24.68
C ARG A 185 -16.60 0.49 -24.36
N ALA A 186 -15.61 1.11 -23.72
CA ALA A 186 -14.48 0.42 -23.14
C ALA A 186 -14.82 0.05 -21.69
N HIS A 187 -14.80 -1.23 -21.37
CA HIS A 187 -14.93 -1.73 -20.00
C HIS A 187 -13.58 -2.21 -19.51
N TYR A 188 -13.24 -1.87 -18.27
CA TYR A 188 -12.01 -2.30 -17.63
C TYR A 188 -12.33 -3.39 -16.62
N GLN A 189 -11.69 -4.52 -16.78
CA GLN A 189 -11.85 -5.65 -15.88
C GLN A 189 -10.50 -6.01 -15.27
N VAL A 190 -10.46 -6.14 -13.94
CA VAL A 190 -9.32 -6.64 -13.21
C VAL A 190 -9.58 -8.10 -12.87
N GLU A 191 -8.65 -8.97 -13.23
CA GLU A 191 -8.78 -10.40 -12.98
C GLU A 191 -9.00 -10.70 -11.49
N GLY A 192 -10.07 -11.44 -11.20
CA GLY A 192 -10.43 -11.90 -9.87
C GLY A 192 -11.15 -10.90 -8.97
N ALA A 193 -11.76 -9.84 -9.52
CA ALA A 193 -12.32 -8.78 -8.70
C ALA A 193 -13.59 -8.11 -9.21
N SER A 194 -14.31 -8.66 -10.11
CA SER A 194 -15.52 -8.01 -10.62
C SER A 194 -16.78 -8.55 -9.97
N PRO A 195 -17.65 -7.71 -9.40
CA PRO A 195 -19.03 -8.07 -9.12
C PRO A 195 -19.91 -8.06 -10.40
N TYR A 196 -19.36 -7.61 -11.52
CA TYR A 196 -20.07 -7.59 -12.80
C TYR A 196 -19.79 -8.88 -13.55
N GLU A 197 -20.84 -9.50 -14.07
CA GLU A 197 -20.67 -10.62 -14.98
C GLU A 197 -19.79 -10.19 -16.16
N PRO A 198 -18.80 -10.99 -16.55
CA PRO A 198 -17.96 -10.64 -17.65
C PRO A 198 -18.82 -10.63 -18.92
N ILE A 199 -18.95 -9.48 -19.53
CA ILE A 199 -19.33 -9.42 -20.95
C ILE A 199 -18.14 -10.00 -21.68
N VAL A 200 -18.32 -11.18 -22.26
CA VAL A 200 -17.24 -11.96 -22.86
C VAL A 200 -16.81 -11.32 -24.19
N TYR A 201 -16.04 -10.25 -24.10
CA TYR A 201 -15.30 -9.74 -25.24
C TYR A 201 -13.83 -10.10 -25.11
N GLN A 202 -13.22 -10.38 -26.23
CA GLN A 202 -11.77 -10.58 -26.27
C GLN A 202 -11.07 -9.30 -25.79
N PRO A 203 -10.16 -9.37 -24.81
CA PRO A 203 -9.44 -8.18 -24.36
C PRO A 203 -8.62 -7.66 -25.51
N THR A 204 -8.84 -6.40 -25.87
CA THR A 204 -8.15 -5.73 -26.96
C THR A 204 -6.86 -5.07 -26.52
N GLU A 205 -6.73 -4.81 -25.22
CA GLU A 205 -5.59 -4.12 -24.65
C GLU A 205 -5.31 -4.64 -23.24
N LYS A 206 -4.05 -4.81 -22.88
CA LYS A 206 -3.60 -5.21 -21.56
C LYS A 206 -2.87 -4.04 -20.91
N ILE A 207 -3.42 -3.53 -19.81
CA ILE A 207 -2.82 -2.46 -19.03
C ILE A 207 -2.31 -3.04 -17.71
N ASN A 208 -1.05 -2.81 -17.40
CA ASN A 208 -0.48 -3.22 -16.11
C ASN A 208 -0.89 -2.23 -15.02
N TYR A 209 -1.53 -2.74 -14.01
CA TYR A 209 -1.96 -2.01 -12.84
C TYR A 209 -0.99 -2.24 -11.69
N GLN A 210 -0.34 -1.16 -11.22
CA GLN A 210 0.59 -1.25 -10.10
C GLN A 210 -0.18 -1.13 -8.78
N ARG A 211 0.11 -2.03 -7.86
CA ARG A 211 -0.44 -2.01 -6.52
C ARG A 211 0.51 -1.27 -5.60
N THR A 212 0.03 -0.19 -5.05
CA THR A 212 0.65 0.48 -3.94
C THR A 212 -0.08 0.08 -2.68
N LEU A 213 0.62 -0.43 -1.70
CA LEU A 213 0.04 -0.89 -0.46
C LEU A 213 0.45 0.07 0.67
N VAL A 214 -0.55 0.61 1.35
CA VAL A 214 -0.36 1.29 2.62
C VAL A 214 -0.23 0.22 3.70
N PHE A 215 0.81 0.27 4.53
CA PHE A 215 1.08 -0.74 5.54
C PHE A 215 0.32 -0.44 6.84
N PRO A 216 -0.45 -1.39 7.41
CA PRO A 216 -1.21 -1.19 8.63
C PRO A 216 -0.31 -1.19 9.86
N LEU A 217 -0.51 -0.22 10.79
CA LEU A 217 0.29 -0.05 12.00
C LEU A 217 -0.52 0.39 13.23
N ALA A 218 -1.85 0.28 13.18
CA ALA A 218 -2.65 0.70 14.33
C ALA A 218 -2.55 -0.28 15.50
N GLN A 219 -2.59 -1.56 15.20
CA GLN A 219 -2.62 -2.61 16.22
C GLN A 219 -1.93 -3.89 15.73
N ALA A 220 -1.20 -4.54 16.62
CA ALA A 220 -0.78 -5.93 16.46
C ALA A 220 -2.00 -6.86 16.58
N GLY A 221 -2.02 -7.91 15.79
CA GLY A 221 -3.05 -8.95 15.88
C GLY A 221 -2.77 -9.98 16.97
N GLN A 222 -3.51 -11.08 16.93
CA GLN A 222 -3.27 -12.23 17.77
C GLN A 222 -2.42 -13.25 17.01
N PHE A 223 -1.23 -13.55 17.51
CA PHE A 223 -0.28 -14.50 16.91
C PHE A 223 0.49 -15.25 18.00
N LYS A 224 1.08 -16.40 17.62
CA LYS A 224 1.86 -17.28 18.52
C LYS A 224 3.36 -17.04 18.41
N SER A 225 3.83 -16.59 17.27
CA SER A 225 5.25 -16.28 17.00
C SER A 225 5.73 -15.12 17.86
N ALA A 226 7.03 -15.02 18.10
CA ALA A 226 7.58 -13.84 18.77
C ALA A 226 8.04 -12.83 17.73
N VAL A 227 7.59 -11.58 17.87
CA VAL A 227 7.93 -10.45 16.99
C VAL A 227 8.81 -9.47 17.76
N LYS A 228 10.00 -9.23 17.23
CA LYS A 228 11.02 -8.39 17.86
C LYS A 228 11.58 -7.38 16.87
N ASN A 229 12.22 -6.34 17.40
CA ASN A 229 12.97 -5.36 16.63
C ASN A 229 12.15 -4.71 15.50
N LEU A 230 10.86 -4.44 15.78
CA LEU A 230 10.04 -3.71 14.82
C LEU A 230 10.63 -2.33 14.60
N LYS A 231 10.89 -2.02 13.34
CA LYS A 231 11.38 -0.71 12.90
C LYS A 231 10.64 -0.30 11.63
N VAL A 232 10.08 0.89 11.65
CA VAL A 232 9.37 1.49 10.51
C VAL A 232 10.08 2.76 10.11
N THR A 233 10.45 2.86 8.85
CA THR A 233 11.16 4.00 8.27
C THR A 233 10.45 4.53 7.03
N VAL A 234 10.54 5.84 6.82
CA VAL A 234 10.16 6.49 5.55
C VAL A 234 11.33 6.35 4.57
N GLN A 235 11.05 5.96 3.32
CA GLN A 235 12.05 5.72 2.27
C GLN A 235 12.25 6.91 1.33
#